data_e24f6afca8946e06babce9d43ead0de5
#
_entry.id   e24f6afca8946e06babce9d43ead0de5
#
_cell.length_a   1.000
_cell.length_b   1.000
_cell.length_c   1.000
_cell.angle_alpha   90.00
_cell.angle_beta   90.00
_cell.angle_gamma   90.00
#
_symmetry.space_group_name_H-M   'P 1'
#
loop_
_entity.id
_entity.type
_entity.pdbx_description
1 polymer ?
#
loop_
_entity_poly.entity_id
_entity_poly.type
_entity_poly.pdbx_seq_one_letter_code
_entity_poly.pdbx_strand_id
1 'polypeptide(L)'
;ESEVAEVKDGIVEIKIIAREAGSRTKIAVYSNDPDVDAVGACVGLNGARVNAIVNELRGEKIDIINWNENPAMLIENALSPAKVISVIADAEEKSAKVVVPDYQLSLAIGKEGQNARLAARLTGFKIDIKSETQAREAGDFMDYENDYEDEEYYEDEEYYDEDGGYYDENGEYADSEYSEDGSYEDSEYVEEDNADGEYTEGEYADKE
;
A
#
# COMPACT_ATOMS: atom_id res chain seq x y z
N GLU A 1 10.05 24.03 -5.86
CA GLU A 1 11.50 24.05 -6.17
C GLU A 1 12.33 24.74 -5.08
N SER A 2 11.86 25.84 -4.48
CA SER A 2 12.61 26.54 -3.42
C SER A 2 12.69 25.74 -2.13
N GLU A 3 11.68 24.97 -1.80
CA GLU A 3 11.56 24.20 -0.55
C GLU A 3 12.07 22.75 -0.68
N VAL A 4 12.25 22.24 -1.91
CA VAL A 4 12.62 20.84 -2.17
C VAL A 4 13.83 20.82 -3.10
N ALA A 5 14.99 20.51 -2.53
CA ALA A 5 16.26 20.47 -3.29
C ALA A 5 16.22 19.41 -4.40
N GLU A 6 15.63 18.24 -4.12
CA GLU A 6 15.51 17.13 -5.04
C GLU A 6 14.69 17.49 -6.29
N VAL A 7 13.71 18.40 -6.16
CA VAL A 7 12.96 18.94 -7.31
C VAL A 7 13.80 19.96 -8.08
N LYS A 8 14.53 20.81 -7.37
CA LYS A 8 15.42 21.80 -7.98
C LYS A 8 16.55 21.14 -8.78
N ASP A 9 17.08 20.03 -8.26
CA ASP A 9 18.19 19.29 -8.86
C ASP A 9 17.73 18.32 -9.97
N GLY A 10 16.40 18.21 -10.19
CA GLY A 10 15.81 17.35 -11.22
C GLY A 10 15.80 15.85 -10.87
N ILE A 11 16.10 15.49 -9.62
CA ILE A 11 15.99 14.11 -9.11
C ILE A 11 14.51 13.73 -8.99
N VAL A 12 13.71 14.61 -8.41
CA VAL A 12 12.26 14.49 -8.34
C VAL A 12 11.61 15.41 -9.35
N GLU A 13 10.69 14.90 -10.12
CA GLU A 13 9.97 15.63 -11.16
C GLU A 13 8.50 15.80 -10.77
N ILE A 14 7.97 17.02 -10.89
CA ILE A 14 6.53 17.28 -10.79
C ILE A 14 5.91 17.01 -12.14
N LYS A 15 5.16 15.92 -12.26
CA LYS A 15 4.53 15.49 -13.50
C LYS A 15 3.24 16.24 -13.80
N ILE A 16 2.36 16.35 -12.81
CA ILE A 16 1.02 16.92 -13.00
C ILE A 16 0.58 17.64 -11.73
N ILE A 17 -0.14 18.75 -11.90
CA ILE A 17 -0.75 19.51 -10.80
C ILE A 17 -2.23 19.73 -11.11
N ALA A 18 -3.10 19.39 -10.15
CA ALA A 18 -4.51 19.75 -10.16
C ALA A 18 -4.82 20.63 -8.93
N ARG A 19 -5.29 21.85 -9.14
CA ARG A 19 -5.44 22.86 -8.09
C ARG A 19 -6.80 23.51 -8.08
N GLU A 20 -7.35 23.68 -6.87
CA GLU A 20 -8.42 24.60 -6.54
C GLU A 20 -7.85 25.65 -5.58
N ALA A 21 -7.47 26.80 -6.16
CA ALA A 21 -6.75 27.85 -5.45
C ALA A 21 -7.44 28.29 -4.16
N GLY A 22 -6.68 28.41 -3.08
CA GLY A 22 -7.19 28.77 -1.76
C GLY A 22 -7.89 27.63 -1.01
N SER A 23 -8.00 26.43 -1.60
CA SER A 23 -8.67 25.28 -1.01
C SER A 23 -7.76 24.05 -0.94
N ARG A 24 -7.48 23.42 -2.08
CA ARG A 24 -6.69 22.18 -2.14
C ARG A 24 -5.97 22.00 -3.46
N THR A 25 -4.79 21.42 -3.39
CA THR A 25 -3.97 21.04 -4.55
C THR A 25 -3.54 19.58 -4.45
N LYS A 26 -3.57 18.86 -5.57
CA LYS A 26 -2.94 17.55 -5.73
C LYS A 26 -1.76 17.67 -6.69
N ILE A 27 -0.64 17.06 -6.31
CA ILE A 27 0.61 17.09 -7.09
C ILE A 27 1.09 15.66 -7.28
N ALA A 28 1.22 15.23 -8.54
CA ALA A 28 1.81 13.95 -8.88
C ALA A 28 3.30 14.14 -9.15
N VAL A 29 4.13 13.41 -8.39
CA VAL A 29 5.60 13.47 -8.47
C VAL A 29 6.18 12.13 -8.87
N TYR A 30 7.34 12.17 -9.51
CA TYR A 30 8.08 10.99 -9.95
C TYR A 30 9.56 11.17 -9.62
N SER A 31 10.21 10.10 -9.16
CA SER A 31 11.65 10.10 -8.95
C SER A 31 12.38 9.49 -10.14
N ASN A 32 13.37 10.20 -10.66
CA ASN A 32 14.29 9.68 -11.68
C ASN A 32 15.39 8.79 -11.08
N ASP A 33 15.52 8.81 -9.74
CA ASP A 33 16.46 7.99 -8.99
C ASP A 33 15.65 6.95 -8.17
N PRO A 34 15.86 5.63 -8.38
CA PRO A 34 15.12 4.58 -7.67
C PRO A 34 15.37 4.56 -6.17
N ASP A 35 16.47 5.12 -5.71
CA ASP A 35 16.84 5.19 -4.28
C ASP A 35 16.20 6.39 -3.55
N VAL A 36 15.50 7.26 -4.29
CA VAL A 36 14.86 8.46 -3.74
C VAL A 36 13.35 8.33 -3.74
N ASP A 37 12.74 8.38 -2.55
CA ASP A 37 11.28 8.47 -2.40
C ASP A 37 10.79 9.87 -2.78
N ALA A 38 10.12 9.99 -3.93
CA ALA A 38 9.64 11.26 -4.46
C ALA A 38 8.65 11.96 -3.54
N VAL A 39 7.72 11.22 -2.93
CA VAL A 39 6.72 11.76 -2.01
C VAL A 39 7.38 12.18 -0.70
N GLY A 40 8.21 11.32 -0.12
CA GLY A 40 8.94 11.60 1.11
C GLY A 40 9.84 12.82 0.99
N ALA A 41 10.56 12.99 -0.13
CA ALA A 41 11.38 14.16 -0.41
C ALA A 41 10.56 15.46 -0.45
N CYS A 42 9.39 15.46 -1.07
CA CYS A 42 8.51 16.62 -1.17
C CYS A 42 7.79 16.93 0.16
N VAL A 43 7.37 15.92 0.91
CA VAL A 43 6.69 16.09 2.21
C VAL A 43 7.68 16.56 3.26
N GLY A 44 8.87 15.98 3.28
CA GLY A 44 9.91 16.23 4.28
C GLY A 44 9.60 15.62 5.65
N LEU A 45 10.59 15.67 6.55
CA LEU A 45 10.48 15.11 7.88
C LEU A 45 9.29 15.75 8.63
N ASN A 46 8.37 14.91 9.12
CA ASN A 46 7.13 15.34 9.80
C ASN A 46 6.31 16.37 9.00
N GLY A 47 6.41 16.36 7.67
CA GLY A 47 5.68 17.29 6.82
C GLY A 47 6.27 18.70 6.76
N ALA A 48 7.49 18.92 7.23
CA ALA A 48 8.07 20.26 7.37
C ALA A 48 8.09 21.04 6.05
N ARG A 49 8.48 20.39 4.94
CA ARG A 49 8.59 21.05 3.63
C ARG A 49 7.21 21.39 3.06
N VAL A 50 6.29 20.43 3.03
CA VAL A 50 4.94 20.68 2.51
C VAL A 50 4.17 21.69 3.39
N ASN A 51 4.34 21.65 4.71
CA ASN A 51 3.70 22.62 5.60
C ASN A 51 4.24 24.04 5.43
N ALA A 52 5.51 24.23 5.08
CA ALA A 52 6.06 25.54 4.74
C ALA A 52 5.29 26.15 3.57
N ILE A 53 5.05 25.35 2.52
CA ILE A 53 4.30 25.78 1.34
C ILE A 53 2.82 26.03 1.67
N VAL A 54 2.19 25.15 2.48
CA VAL A 54 0.79 25.32 2.94
C VAL A 54 0.64 26.63 3.68
N ASN A 55 1.60 27.00 4.55
CA ASN A 55 1.58 28.25 5.31
C ASN A 55 1.74 29.47 4.39
N GLU A 56 2.64 29.41 3.40
CA GLU A 56 2.81 30.46 2.39
C GLU A 56 1.52 30.68 1.58
N LEU A 57 0.83 29.58 1.25
CA LEU A 57 -0.47 29.60 0.54
C LEU A 57 -1.66 29.84 1.47
N ARG A 58 -1.43 30.27 2.73
CA ARG A 58 -2.46 30.64 3.71
C ARG A 58 -3.44 29.51 4.03
N GLY A 59 -2.93 28.29 4.12
CA GLY A 59 -3.68 27.11 4.54
C GLY A 59 -4.29 26.28 3.39
N GLU A 60 -3.94 26.52 2.14
CA GLU A 60 -4.30 25.66 1.01
C GLU A 60 -3.68 24.27 1.23
N LYS A 61 -4.53 23.25 1.29
CA LYS A 61 -4.07 21.86 1.53
C LYS A 61 -3.35 21.31 0.30
N ILE A 62 -2.28 20.56 0.52
CA ILE A 62 -1.49 19.96 -0.56
C ILE A 62 -1.41 18.45 -0.33
N ASP A 63 -1.88 17.68 -1.30
CA ASP A 63 -1.71 16.23 -1.37
C ASP A 63 -0.61 15.92 -2.39
N ILE A 64 0.44 15.24 -1.97
CA ILE A 64 1.52 14.80 -2.84
C ILE A 64 1.38 13.30 -3.03
N ILE A 65 1.37 12.86 -4.28
CA ILE A 65 1.15 11.46 -4.67
C ILE A 65 2.21 10.99 -5.65
N ASN A 66 2.48 9.69 -5.68
CA ASN A 66 3.33 9.10 -6.70
C ASN A 66 2.64 9.12 -8.06
N TRP A 67 3.33 9.64 -9.07
CA TRP A 67 2.92 9.48 -10.45
C TRP A 67 3.20 8.05 -10.92
N ASN A 68 2.32 7.52 -11.77
CA ASN A 68 2.51 6.21 -12.37
C ASN A 68 2.04 6.25 -13.83
N GLU A 69 2.75 5.53 -14.70
CA GLU A 69 2.39 5.41 -16.11
C GLU A 69 1.10 4.60 -16.30
N ASN A 70 0.87 3.61 -15.43
CA ASN A 70 -0.37 2.83 -15.41
C ASN A 70 -1.52 3.70 -14.90
N PRO A 71 -2.57 3.96 -15.73
CA PRO A 71 -3.69 4.82 -15.35
C PRO A 71 -4.42 4.36 -14.09
N ALA A 72 -4.59 3.04 -13.90
CA ALA A 72 -5.27 2.51 -12.72
C ALA A 72 -4.52 2.85 -11.44
N MET A 73 -3.21 2.67 -11.43
CA MET A 73 -2.34 3.03 -10.29
C MET A 73 -2.33 4.54 -10.03
N LEU A 74 -2.30 5.35 -11.10
CA LEU A 74 -2.34 6.81 -10.96
C LEU A 74 -3.67 7.28 -10.37
N ILE A 75 -4.79 6.67 -10.78
CA ILE A 75 -6.13 6.99 -10.25
C ILE A 75 -6.23 6.59 -8.78
N GLU A 76 -5.76 5.40 -8.42
CA GLU A 76 -5.67 4.95 -7.04
C GLU A 76 -4.91 5.94 -6.16
N ASN A 77 -3.69 6.31 -6.57
CA ASN A 77 -2.87 7.29 -5.88
C ASN A 77 -3.55 8.66 -5.78
N ALA A 78 -4.24 9.09 -6.86
CA ALA A 78 -4.92 10.38 -6.93
C ALA A 78 -6.11 10.49 -5.97
N LEU A 79 -6.72 9.38 -5.59
CA LEU A 79 -7.82 9.34 -4.62
C LEU A 79 -7.35 9.40 -3.16
N SER A 80 -6.02 9.36 -2.92
CA SER A 80 -5.47 9.59 -1.58
C SER A 80 -6.14 10.82 -0.91
N PRO A 81 -6.43 10.76 0.40
CA PRO A 81 -6.07 9.74 1.38
C PRO A 81 -7.05 8.55 1.47
N ALA A 82 -8.05 8.45 0.61
CA ALA A 82 -8.97 7.32 0.62
C ALA A 82 -8.26 6.03 0.15
N LYS A 83 -8.60 4.92 0.80
CA LYS A 83 -8.14 3.60 0.37
C LYS A 83 -9.07 3.08 -0.73
N VAL A 84 -8.48 2.49 -1.76
CA VAL A 84 -9.19 1.92 -2.90
C VAL A 84 -9.07 0.40 -2.86
N ILE A 85 -10.13 -0.31 -3.23
CA ILE A 85 -10.15 -1.77 -3.36
C ILE A 85 -9.70 -2.15 -4.78
N SER A 86 -10.34 -1.54 -5.79
CA SER A 86 -10.04 -1.82 -7.18
C SER A 86 -10.26 -0.61 -8.09
N VAL A 87 -9.51 -0.57 -9.18
CA VAL A 87 -9.64 0.43 -10.25
C VAL A 87 -9.64 -0.30 -11.58
N ILE A 88 -10.69 -0.09 -12.36
CA ILE A 88 -10.79 -0.53 -13.75
C ILE A 88 -10.76 0.72 -14.62
N ALA A 89 -9.66 0.94 -15.33
CA ALA A 89 -9.47 2.11 -16.18
C ALA A 89 -9.51 1.75 -17.65
N ASP A 90 -10.37 2.42 -18.41
CA ASP A 90 -10.41 2.39 -19.85
C ASP A 90 -9.61 3.57 -20.42
N ALA A 91 -8.47 3.27 -21.04
CA ALA A 91 -7.57 4.28 -21.56
C ALA A 91 -8.09 4.93 -22.86
N GLU A 92 -8.93 4.25 -23.62
CA GLU A 92 -9.52 4.75 -24.87
C GLU A 92 -10.66 5.73 -24.59
N GLU A 93 -11.57 5.34 -23.71
CA GLU A 93 -12.71 6.19 -23.30
C GLU A 93 -12.33 7.24 -22.26
N LYS A 94 -11.14 7.18 -21.69
CA LYS A 94 -10.72 8.01 -20.55
C LYS A 94 -11.74 7.96 -19.40
N SER A 95 -12.24 6.77 -19.12
CA SER A 95 -13.16 6.50 -18.02
C SER A 95 -12.55 5.49 -17.05
N ALA A 96 -12.97 5.56 -15.78
CA ALA A 96 -12.53 4.61 -14.77
C ALA A 96 -13.64 4.33 -13.77
N LYS A 97 -13.80 3.05 -13.41
CA LYS A 97 -14.63 2.61 -12.30
C LYS A 97 -13.74 2.32 -11.12
N VAL A 98 -14.10 2.85 -9.97
CA VAL A 98 -13.33 2.72 -8.73
C VAL A 98 -14.23 2.18 -7.63
N VAL A 99 -13.78 1.13 -6.96
CA VAL A 99 -14.46 0.57 -5.81
C VAL A 99 -13.67 0.88 -4.55
N VAL A 100 -14.35 1.39 -3.54
CA VAL A 100 -13.78 1.71 -2.24
C VAL A 100 -14.59 1.01 -1.12
N PRO A 101 -13.99 0.74 0.06
CA PRO A 101 -14.75 0.28 1.21
C PRO A 101 -15.88 1.25 1.54
N ASP A 102 -17.02 0.75 2.04
CA ASP A 102 -18.20 1.59 2.32
C ASP A 102 -17.86 2.80 3.21
N TYR A 103 -17.04 2.59 4.25
CA TYR A 103 -16.60 3.64 5.17
C TYR A 103 -15.63 4.67 4.55
N GLN A 104 -15.07 4.39 3.37
CA GLN A 104 -14.15 5.29 2.65
C GLN A 104 -14.86 6.13 1.57
N LEU A 105 -16.10 5.80 1.19
CA LEU A 105 -16.81 6.45 0.09
C LEU A 105 -16.86 7.97 0.25
N SER A 106 -17.24 8.46 1.43
CA SER A 106 -17.30 9.90 1.70
C SER A 106 -15.94 10.57 1.61
N LEU A 107 -14.87 9.89 2.01
CA LEU A 107 -13.50 10.40 1.93
C LEU A 107 -13.01 10.41 0.48
N ALA A 108 -13.30 9.35 -0.29
CA ALA A 108 -12.94 9.25 -1.70
C ALA A 108 -13.61 10.35 -2.56
N ILE A 109 -14.89 10.63 -2.30
CA ILE A 109 -15.60 11.73 -2.96
C ILE A 109 -15.10 13.08 -2.44
N GLY A 110 -14.93 13.21 -1.13
CA GLY A 110 -14.54 14.44 -0.45
C GLY A 110 -15.70 15.44 -0.32
N LYS A 111 -15.45 16.51 0.45
CA LYS A 111 -16.43 17.59 0.63
C LYS A 111 -16.79 18.21 -0.73
N GLU A 112 -18.08 18.27 -1.05
CA GLU A 112 -18.58 18.79 -2.33
C GLU A 112 -17.94 18.12 -3.58
N GLY A 113 -17.49 16.88 -3.45
CA GLY A 113 -16.84 16.16 -4.53
C GLY A 113 -15.42 16.63 -4.86
N GLN A 114 -14.78 17.39 -3.97
CA GLN A 114 -13.47 18.01 -4.23
C GLN A 114 -12.37 16.99 -4.49
N ASN A 115 -12.31 15.91 -3.68
CA ASN A 115 -11.25 14.90 -3.85
C ASN A 115 -11.39 14.19 -5.20
N ALA A 116 -12.59 13.70 -5.52
CA ALA A 116 -12.87 13.05 -6.81
C ALA A 116 -12.64 13.99 -8.01
N ARG A 117 -13.06 15.25 -7.90
CA ARG A 117 -12.88 16.25 -8.97
C ARG A 117 -11.41 16.60 -9.22
N LEU A 118 -10.60 16.73 -8.15
CA LEU A 118 -9.16 16.95 -8.29
C LEU A 118 -8.45 15.74 -8.86
N ALA A 119 -8.83 14.51 -8.42
CA ALA A 119 -8.30 13.27 -8.98
C ALA A 119 -8.62 13.14 -10.47
N ALA A 120 -9.87 13.44 -10.88
CA ALA A 120 -10.26 13.41 -12.28
C ALA A 120 -9.48 14.41 -13.14
N ARG A 121 -9.25 15.64 -12.63
CA ARG A 121 -8.43 16.65 -13.32
C ARG A 121 -6.95 16.25 -13.41
N LEU A 122 -6.41 15.64 -12.36
CA LEU A 122 -5.02 15.23 -12.31
C LEU A 122 -4.75 14.08 -13.29
N THR A 123 -5.64 13.11 -13.36
CA THR A 123 -5.46 11.90 -14.17
C THR A 123 -5.96 12.07 -15.61
N GLY A 124 -6.87 13.02 -15.84
CA GLY A 124 -7.55 13.19 -17.13
C GLY A 124 -8.62 12.14 -17.41
N PHE A 125 -9.06 11.40 -16.39
CA PHE A 125 -10.09 10.37 -16.48
C PHE A 125 -11.41 10.84 -15.85
N LYS A 126 -12.53 10.39 -16.41
CA LYS A 126 -13.82 10.43 -15.74
C LYS A 126 -13.90 9.29 -14.75
N ILE A 127 -13.93 9.61 -13.46
CA ILE A 127 -13.88 8.62 -12.39
C ILE A 127 -15.28 8.41 -11.81
N ASP A 128 -15.77 7.17 -11.87
CA ASP A 128 -17.00 6.72 -11.21
C ASP A 128 -16.60 5.97 -9.93
N ILE A 129 -16.98 6.51 -8.77
CA ILE A 129 -16.60 5.95 -7.47
C ILE A 129 -17.82 5.32 -6.83
N LYS A 130 -17.73 4.04 -6.51
CA LYS A 130 -18.77 3.29 -5.82
C LYS A 130 -18.21 2.67 -4.54
N SER A 131 -19.08 2.50 -3.55
CA SER A 131 -18.73 1.65 -2.41
C SER A 131 -18.81 0.18 -2.80
N GLU A 132 -18.19 -0.68 -1.99
CA GLU A 132 -18.21 -2.13 -2.18
C GLU A 132 -19.65 -2.66 -2.27
N THR A 133 -20.53 -2.22 -1.35
CA THR A 133 -21.94 -2.58 -1.39
C THR A 133 -22.63 -2.11 -2.67
N GLN A 134 -22.42 -0.86 -3.10
CA GLN A 134 -23.01 -0.33 -4.33
C GLN A 134 -22.51 -1.02 -5.58
N ALA A 135 -21.23 -1.38 -5.62
CA ALA A 135 -20.63 -2.10 -6.75
C ALA A 135 -21.18 -3.52 -6.86
N ARG A 136 -21.38 -4.20 -5.73
CA ARG A 136 -22.01 -5.53 -5.68
C ARG A 136 -23.45 -5.49 -6.13
N GLU A 137 -24.24 -4.54 -5.66
CA GLU A 137 -25.65 -4.36 -6.09
C GLU A 137 -25.79 -4.00 -7.58
N ALA A 138 -24.81 -3.28 -8.14
CA ALA A 138 -24.77 -2.91 -9.55
C ALA A 138 -24.26 -4.02 -10.46
N GLY A 139 -23.73 -5.14 -9.92
CA GLY A 139 -23.09 -6.19 -10.68
C GLY A 139 -21.76 -5.75 -11.33
N ASP A 140 -21.10 -4.71 -10.77
CA ASP A 140 -19.83 -4.20 -11.28
C ASP A 140 -18.63 -4.99 -10.77
N PHE A 141 -18.83 -5.92 -9.83
CA PHE A 141 -17.85 -6.97 -9.56
C PHE A 141 -17.94 -7.93 -10.74
N MET A 142 -16.93 -7.98 -11.59
CA MET A 142 -16.70 -9.16 -12.38
C MET A 142 -16.54 -10.30 -11.37
N ASP A 143 -17.41 -11.30 -11.48
CA ASP A 143 -17.37 -12.51 -10.69
C ASP A 143 -16.00 -13.17 -10.87
N TYR A 144 -15.01 -12.77 -10.08
CA TYR A 144 -13.80 -13.56 -9.87
C TYR A 144 -14.14 -14.85 -9.08
N GLU A 145 -15.39 -14.99 -8.62
CA GLU A 145 -15.89 -16.20 -7.98
C GLU A 145 -16.19 -17.33 -8.99
N ASN A 146 -16.25 -17.05 -10.29
CA ASN A 146 -16.55 -18.10 -11.29
C ASN A 146 -15.32 -18.74 -11.95
N ASP A 147 -14.10 -18.26 -11.70
CA ASP A 147 -12.89 -18.94 -12.20
C ASP A 147 -12.36 -20.02 -11.24
N TYR A 148 -13.01 -20.22 -10.08
CA TYR A 148 -12.65 -21.28 -9.15
C TYR A 148 -13.65 -22.46 -9.12
N GLU A 149 -14.70 -22.46 -9.96
CA GLU A 149 -15.70 -23.55 -9.96
C GLU A 149 -15.34 -24.72 -10.90
N ASP A 150 -14.23 -24.68 -11.65
CA ASP A 150 -13.81 -25.78 -12.52
C ASP A 150 -12.40 -26.35 -12.21
N GLU A 151 -11.76 -26.00 -11.12
CA GLU A 151 -10.79 -26.91 -10.56
C GLU A 151 -11.56 -27.93 -9.74
N GLU A 152 -11.93 -29.07 -10.36
CA GLU A 152 -12.27 -30.29 -9.65
C GLU A 152 -11.18 -30.48 -8.61
N TYR A 153 -11.54 -30.20 -7.35
CA TYR A 153 -10.76 -30.63 -6.19
C TYR A 153 -10.81 -32.15 -6.28
N TYR A 154 -9.78 -32.74 -6.87
CA TYR A 154 -9.49 -34.12 -6.60
C TYR A 154 -9.15 -34.15 -5.13
N GLU A 155 -10.13 -34.49 -4.29
CA GLU A 155 -9.85 -35.01 -2.96
C GLU A 155 -8.98 -36.25 -3.25
N ASP A 156 -7.66 -36.10 -3.06
CA ASP A 156 -6.78 -37.24 -2.91
C ASP A 156 -7.33 -37.98 -1.70
N GLU A 157 -8.16 -39.00 -1.95
CA GLU A 157 -8.54 -39.96 -0.93
C GLU A 157 -7.26 -40.69 -0.54
N GLU A 158 -6.57 -40.14 0.48
CA GLU A 158 -5.48 -40.84 1.15
C GLU A 158 -6.09 -42.11 1.79
N TYR A 159 -5.87 -43.24 1.15
CA TYR A 159 -6.33 -44.53 1.67
C TYR A 159 -5.34 -45.00 2.73
N TYR A 160 -5.70 -44.82 3.98
CA TYR A 160 -5.03 -45.45 5.11
C TYR A 160 -5.73 -46.80 5.41
N ASP A 161 -4.93 -47.86 5.62
CA ASP A 161 -5.48 -49.13 6.13
C ASP A 161 -5.74 -49.02 7.66
N GLU A 162 -6.41 -50.05 8.23
CA GLU A 162 -6.73 -50.09 9.66
C GLU A 162 -5.49 -50.10 10.56
N ASP A 163 -4.31 -50.33 10.00
CA ASP A 163 -2.99 -50.39 10.69
C ASP A 163 -2.13 -49.13 10.42
N GLY A 164 -2.62 -48.11 9.62
CA GLY A 164 -1.97 -46.82 9.39
C GLY A 164 -0.91 -46.82 8.26
N GLY A 165 -0.95 -47.80 7.34
CA GLY A 165 -0.07 -47.87 6.19
C GLY A 165 -0.49 -46.93 5.07
N TYR A 166 0.50 -46.26 4.44
CA TYR A 166 0.32 -45.33 3.31
C TYR A 166 0.56 -46.03 1.97
N TYR A 167 -0.38 -45.91 1.04
CA TYR A 167 -0.25 -46.43 -0.32
C TYR A 167 -0.20 -45.26 -1.31
N ASP A 168 0.69 -45.32 -2.31
CA ASP A 168 0.75 -44.34 -3.36
C ASP A 168 -0.42 -44.51 -4.39
N GLU A 169 -0.53 -43.57 -5.31
CA GLU A 169 -1.54 -43.55 -6.38
C GLU A 169 -1.58 -44.81 -7.27
N ASN A 170 -0.54 -45.64 -7.20
CA ASN A 170 -0.43 -46.91 -7.93
C ASN A 170 -0.77 -48.13 -7.06
N GLY A 171 -1.07 -47.90 -5.75
CA GLY A 171 -1.40 -48.95 -4.80
C GLY A 171 -0.16 -49.72 -4.29
N GLU A 172 1.04 -49.13 -4.43
CA GLU A 172 2.27 -49.70 -3.87
C GLU A 172 2.50 -49.14 -2.45
N TYR A 173 2.83 -50.04 -1.50
CA TYR A 173 3.11 -49.70 -0.12
C TYR A 173 4.41 -48.88 -0.01
N ALA A 174 4.32 -47.64 0.44
CA ALA A 174 5.47 -46.81 0.71
C ALA A 174 6.01 -47.10 2.10
N ASP A 175 7.02 -47.98 2.19
CA ASP A 175 7.74 -48.23 3.42
C ASP A 175 8.59 -47.02 3.79
N SER A 176 8.12 -46.24 4.76
CA SER A 176 8.95 -45.18 5.35
C SER A 176 10.02 -45.85 6.19
N GLU A 177 11.24 -46.01 5.65
CA GLU A 177 12.43 -46.33 6.44
C GLU A 177 12.59 -45.25 7.53
N TYR A 178 11.98 -45.51 8.69
CA TYR A 178 12.35 -44.81 9.92
C TYR A 178 13.75 -45.32 10.30
N SER A 179 14.78 -44.52 9.99
CA SER A 179 16.07 -44.74 10.60
C SER A 179 15.95 -44.42 12.09
N GLU A 180 16.05 -45.47 12.91
CA GLU A 180 16.26 -45.38 14.34
C GLU A 180 17.67 -44.78 14.59
N ASP A 181 17.78 -43.44 14.47
CA ASP A 181 18.89 -42.72 15.08
C ASP A 181 18.38 -41.40 15.63
N GLY A 182 17.86 -41.49 16.84
CA GLY A 182 17.37 -40.36 17.63
C GLY A 182 18.54 -39.58 18.22
N SER A 183 19.17 -38.72 17.42
CA SER A 183 20.05 -37.69 17.95
C SER A 183 19.51 -36.31 17.56
N TYR A 184 18.76 -35.71 18.48
CA TYR A 184 18.56 -34.28 18.47
C TYR A 184 19.88 -33.63 18.86
N GLU A 185 20.58 -33.00 17.92
CA GLU A 185 21.62 -32.04 18.25
C GLU A 185 20.94 -30.75 18.74
N ASP A 186 21.01 -30.61 20.06
CA ASP A 186 20.64 -29.41 20.79
C ASP A 186 21.58 -28.28 20.35
N SER A 187 21.10 -27.34 19.53
CA SER A 187 21.85 -26.14 19.21
C SER A 187 21.84 -25.24 20.44
N GLU A 188 22.95 -25.24 21.18
CA GLU A 188 23.23 -24.34 22.27
C GLU A 188 22.99 -22.88 21.87
N TYR A 189 21.97 -22.28 22.49
CA TYR A 189 21.85 -20.82 22.60
C TYR A 189 22.93 -20.35 23.58
N VAL A 190 23.93 -19.67 23.08
CA VAL A 190 24.92 -18.96 23.91
C VAL A 190 24.26 -17.66 24.35
N GLU A 191 23.80 -17.60 25.60
CA GLU A 191 23.53 -16.35 26.30
C GLU A 191 24.88 -15.67 26.62
N GLU A 192 25.20 -14.57 25.95
CA GLU A 192 26.22 -13.66 26.40
C GLU A 192 25.70 -12.79 27.56
N ASP A 193 26.04 -13.24 28.78
CA ASP A 193 26.00 -12.43 29.98
C ASP A 193 27.00 -11.26 29.86
N ASN A 194 26.49 -10.04 29.67
CA ASN A 194 27.24 -8.84 29.97
C ASN A 194 26.76 -8.26 31.29
N ALA A 195 27.33 -8.76 32.37
CA ALA A 195 27.36 -8.10 33.65
C ALA A 195 28.47 -7.03 33.63
N ASP A 196 28.21 -5.97 34.42
CA ASP A 196 29.11 -4.92 34.89
C ASP A 196 29.06 -3.58 34.12
N GLY A 197 28.29 -2.67 34.68
CA GLY A 197 28.30 -1.24 34.43
C GLY A 197 27.86 -0.49 35.68
N GLU A 198 28.86 -0.17 36.52
CA GLU A 198 28.74 0.60 37.78
C GLU A 198 27.90 1.88 37.62
N TYR A 199 26.96 2.03 38.54
CA TYR A 199 26.30 3.31 38.82
C TYR A 199 27.24 4.18 39.63
N THR A 200 27.70 5.28 39.08
CA THR A 200 28.28 6.39 39.88
C THR A 200 27.22 7.48 40.04
N GLU A 201 26.82 7.67 41.31
CA GLU A 201 26.07 8.84 41.78
C GLU A 201 26.91 10.09 41.55
N GLY A 202 26.39 11.06 40.81
CA GLY A 202 26.94 12.40 40.63
C GLY A 202 26.06 13.44 41.34
N GLU A 203 26.64 14.05 42.36
CA GLU A 203 26.10 15.05 43.28
C GLU A 203 25.40 16.22 42.59
N TYR A 204 24.25 16.59 43.15
CA TYR A 204 23.65 17.90 43.00
C TYR A 204 24.49 18.94 43.77
N ALA A 205 24.95 19.94 43.07
CA ALA A 205 25.48 21.17 43.72
C ALA A 205 24.60 22.33 43.30
N ASP A 206 23.79 22.80 44.27
CA ASP A 206 23.21 24.12 44.34
C ASP A 206 24.32 25.18 44.34
N LYS A 207 24.18 26.22 43.52
CA LYS A 207 24.68 27.58 43.82
C LYS A 207 23.94 28.64 43.02
N GLU A 208 23.21 29.43 43.74
CA GLU A 208 23.00 30.91 43.70
C GLU A 208 22.81 31.58 42.34
#